data_799484323880585f6109830b53811496
#
_entry.id   799484323880585f6109830b53811496
#
_cell.length_a   1.000
_cell.length_b   1.000
_cell.length_c   1.000
_cell.angle_alpha   90.00
_cell.angle_beta   90.00
_cell.angle_gamma   90.00
#
_symmetry.space_group_name_H-M   'P 1'
#
loop_
_entity.id
_entity.type
_entity.pdbx_description
1 polymer ?
#
loop_
_entity_poly.entity_id
_entity_poly.type
_entity_poly.pdbx_seq_one_letter_code
_entity_poly.pdbx_strand_id
1 'polypeptide(L)'
;MTDAGVMVLAVDEVPGAFYDSDGAVELGGLVAMPLADVARALASAGLQTVVADTPQPWLRALRYERASETYVMLVNEHPRERIDCTVALATGERLCGTRLDLLNGTEPVAFDGALELAPFESCFVVLEAGSEDAPGDGAIDADASLDLRIEGPWTVALSPAGSNGAFGEAQELEHLCDLTADLFTGTCGTYRYHASFELANDCADATIDLGDVYETATLTLDGRSLGTRLCPHYRFAADALSAGAHELTVDVINTLDHAIPDIFALTEPVAPSGILGPVTLCRQNLPK
;
A
#
# COMPACT_ATOMS: atom_id res chain seq x y z
N MET A 1 -16.04 -18.94 28.76
CA MET A 1 -15.86 -18.12 27.54
C MET A 1 -16.98 -18.38 26.52
N THR A 2 -17.36 -19.61 26.29
CA THR A 2 -18.46 -19.95 25.36
C THR A 2 -19.82 -19.39 25.76
N ASP A 3 -20.08 -19.22 27.06
CA ASP A 3 -21.34 -18.63 27.58
C ASP A 3 -21.50 -17.14 27.28
N ALA A 4 -20.43 -16.47 26.88
CA ALA A 4 -20.42 -15.04 26.50
C ALA A 4 -20.63 -14.82 24.99
N GLY A 5 -20.94 -15.87 24.22
CA GLY A 5 -21.09 -15.78 22.76
C GLY A 5 -19.77 -15.62 21.98
N VAL A 6 -18.65 -15.87 22.66
CA VAL A 6 -17.33 -15.85 22.01
C VAL A 6 -17.05 -17.19 21.38
N MET A 7 -16.77 -17.21 20.06
CA MET A 7 -16.28 -18.40 19.38
C MET A 7 -14.83 -18.66 19.76
N VAL A 8 -14.55 -19.88 20.23
CA VAL A 8 -13.19 -20.33 20.53
C VAL A 8 -12.86 -21.52 19.65
N LEU A 9 -11.79 -21.44 18.90
CA LEU A 9 -11.28 -22.51 18.05
C LEU A 9 -9.92 -22.98 18.59
N ALA A 10 -9.76 -24.29 18.71
CA ALA A 10 -8.45 -24.91 18.92
C ALA A 10 -7.93 -25.35 17.54
N VAL A 11 -6.70 -24.95 17.20
CA VAL A 11 -6.06 -25.32 15.94
C VAL A 11 -5.04 -26.42 16.21
N ASP A 12 -5.16 -27.51 15.45
CA ASP A 12 -4.35 -28.73 15.52
C ASP A 12 -4.49 -29.49 16.84
N GLU A 13 -4.40 -28.85 18.01
CA GLU A 13 -4.58 -29.50 19.30
C GLU A 13 -5.32 -28.62 20.33
N VAL A 14 -5.99 -29.27 21.28
CA VAL A 14 -6.60 -28.57 22.42
C VAL A 14 -5.54 -28.44 23.51
N PRO A 15 -5.25 -27.23 24.05
CA PRO A 15 -4.31 -27.05 25.14
C PRO A 15 -4.67 -27.93 26.36
N GLY A 16 -3.72 -28.70 26.85
CA GLY A 16 -3.90 -29.60 28.02
C GLY A 16 -3.51 -28.98 29.36
N ALA A 17 -2.89 -27.79 29.36
CA ALA A 17 -2.46 -27.09 30.57
C ALA A 17 -2.38 -25.57 30.37
N PHE A 18 -2.50 -24.79 31.44
CA PHE A 18 -2.19 -23.36 31.44
C PHE A 18 -0.84 -23.12 32.13
N TYR A 19 -0.17 -22.03 31.75
CA TYR A 19 1.16 -21.68 32.23
C TYR A 19 1.26 -21.54 33.78
N ASP A 20 0.20 -21.11 34.42
CA ASP A 20 0.12 -20.79 35.86
C ASP A 20 -0.72 -21.78 36.67
N SER A 21 -1.04 -22.97 36.11
CA SER A 21 -1.78 -24.01 36.81
C SER A 21 -1.00 -25.32 36.89
N ASP A 22 -0.93 -25.88 38.08
CA ASP A 22 -0.28 -27.19 38.37
C ASP A 22 -1.12 -28.41 37.95
N GLY A 23 -2.22 -28.23 37.26
CA GLY A 23 -3.17 -29.28 36.90
C GLY A 23 -3.59 -29.27 35.43
N ALA A 24 -3.98 -30.45 34.95
CA ALA A 24 -4.65 -30.56 33.64
C ALA A 24 -5.95 -29.77 33.67
N VAL A 25 -6.17 -28.95 32.63
CA VAL A 25 -7.40 -28.18 32.46
C VAL A 25 -8.27 -28.87 31.43
N GLU A 26 -9.46 -29.30 31.84
CA GLU A 26 -10.47 -29.78 30.89
C GLU A 26 -11.21 -28.58 30.29
N LEU A 27 -10.92 -28.28 29.03
CA LEU A 27 -11.68 -27.32 28.22
C LEU A 27 -12.89 -28.05 27.59
N GLY A 28 -13.91 -28.29 28.42
CA GLY A 28 -15.10 -29.01 28.00
C GLY A 28 -15.74 -28.42 26.76
N GLY A 29 -15.94 -29.24 25.75
CA GLY A 29 -16.62 -28.88 24.50
C GLY A 29 -15.73 -28.20 23.44
N LEU A 30 -14.45 -27.98 23.74
CA LEU A 30 -13.50 -27.49 22.71
C LEU A 30 -12.98 -28.65 21.89
N VAL A 31 -13.13 -28.59 20.59
CA VAL A 31 -12.65 -29.59 19.62
C VAL A 31 -11.57 -28.98 18.76
N ALA A 32 -10.44 -29.68 18.66
CA ALA A 32 -9.39 -29.25 17.75
C ALA A 32 -9.80 -29.47 16.29
N MET A 33 -9.43 -28.52 15.44
CA MET A 33 -9.57 -28.64 13.99
C MET A 33 -8.25 -28.37 13.28
N PRO A 34 -7.98 -29.00 12.14
CA PRO A 34 -6.82 -28.67 11.33
C PRO A 34 -6.81 -27.21 10.91
N LEU A 35 -5.63 -26.58 10.83
CA LEU A 35 -5.48 -25.20 10.37
C LEU A 35 -6.16 -24.96 9.01
N ALA A 36 -6.11 -25.94 8.11
CA ALA A 36 -6.76 -25.88 6.81
C ALA A 36 -8.30 -25.69 6.87
N ASP A 37 -8.94 -26.06 7.97
CA ASP A 37 -10.40 -25.99 8.16
C ASP A 37 -10.85 -24.69 8.85
N VAL A 38 -9.93 -23.92 9.42
CA VAL A 38 -10.24 -22.70 10.20
C VAL A 38 -10.97 -21.67 9.35
N ALA A 39 -10.51 -21.41 8.13
CA ALA A 39 -11.14 -20.42 7.24
C ALA A 39 -12.62 -20.80 6.96
N ARG A 40 -12.90 -22.08 6.72
CA ARG A 40 -14.26 -22.59 6.52
C ARG A 40 -15.12 -22.46 7.77
N ALA A 41 -14.55 -22.72 8.94
CA ALA A 41 -15.26 -22.57 10.22
C ALA A 41 -15.62 -21.09 10.49
N LEU A 42 -14.69 -20.16 10.23
CA LEU A 42 -14.93 -18.72 10.36
C LEU A 42 -15.99 -18.22 9.38
N ALA A 43 -15.95 -18.68 8.13
CA ALA A 43 -16.97 -18.35 7.13
C ALA A 43 -18.36 -18.87 7.55
N SER A 44 -18.45 -20.12 8.04
CA SER A 44 -19.70 -20.71 8.51
C SER A 44 -20.28 -20.01 9.74
N ALA A 45 -19.42 -19.39 10.55
CA ALA A 45 -19.81 -18.59 11.70
C ALA A 45 -20.17 -17.13 11.34
N GLY A 46 -20.06 -16.74 10.07
CA GLY A 46 -20.28 -15.36 9.62
C GLY A 46 -19.20 -14.38 10.08
N LEU A 47 -18.04 -14.88 10.49
CA LEU A 47 -16.91 -14.07 10.97
C LEU A 47 -15.92 -13.69 9.86
N GLN A 48 -16.09 -14.27 8.68
CA GLN A 48 -15.32 -13.89 7.51
C GLN A 48 -16.16 -13.00 6.60
N THR A 49 -15.58 -11.90 6.12
CA THR A 49 -16.29 -10.95 5.25
C THR A 49 -16.21 -11.35 3.79
N VAL A 50 -15.02 -11.75 3.35
CA VAL A 50 -14.69 -12.02 1.96
C VAL A 50 -13.93 -13.34 1.86
N VAL A 51 -14.20 -14.08 0.79
CA VAL A 51 -13.44 -15.29 0.40
C VAL A 51 -12.83 -15.05 -0.97
N ALA A 52 -11.59 -15.51 -1.16
CA ALA A 52 -10.92 -15.51 -2.46
C ALA A 52 -10.98 -16.91 -3.08
N ASP A 53 -11.02 -16.99 -4.41
CA ASP A 53 -10.99 -18.26 -5.18
C ASP A 53 -9.67 -19.03 -5.01
N THR A 54 -8.60 -18.32 -4.69
CA THR A 54 -7.28 -18.87 -4.38
C THR A 54 -6.82 -18.37 -3.00
N PRO A 55 -6.03 -19.15 -2.23
CA PRO A 55 -5.55 -18.73 -0.92
C PRO A 55 -4.75 -17.42 -0.99
N GLN A 56 -5.22 -16.39 -0.31
CA GLN A 56 -4.59 -15.08 -0.23
C GLN A 56 -4.28 -14.72 1.23
N PRO A 57 -3.17 -15.22 1.80
CA PRO A 57 -2.87 -15.04 3.23
C PRO A 57 -2.64 -13.60 3.63
N TRP A 58 -2.31 -12.74 2.68
CA TRP A 58 -2.04 -11.30 2.87
C TRP A 58 -3.22 -10.39 2.53
N LEU A 59 -4.32 -10.95 2.04
CA LEU A 59 -5.54 -10.18 1.81
C LEU A 59 -6.26 -9.94 3.14
N ARG A 60 -6.47 -8.68 3.47
CA ARG A 60 -7.36 -8.28 4.56
C ARG A 60 -8.62 -7.67 4.00
N ALA A 61 -9.74 -8.02 4.61
CA ALA A 61 -11.04 -7.48 4.26
C ALA A 61 -11.75 -6.98 5.52
N LEU A 62 -12.23 -5.77 5.47
CA LEU A 62 -13.01 -5.14 6.52
C LEU A 62 -14.35 -4.69 5.94
N ARG A 63 -15.45 -5.09 6.59
CA ARG A 63 -16.79 -4.64 6.24
C ARG A 63 -17.21 -3.52 7.17
N TYR A 64 -17.75 -2.48 6.58
CA TYR A 64 -18.21 -1.30 7.27
C TYR A 64 -19.58 -0.88 6.74
N GLU A 65 -20.51 -0.56 7.65
CA GLU A 65 -21.87 -0.12 7.30
C GLU A 65 -22.06 1.33 7.75
N ARG A 66 -22.55 2.17 6.85
CA ARG A 66 -22.88 3.56 7.15
C ARG A 66 -24.19 3.94 6.45
N ALA A 67 -25.19 4.30 7.26
CA ALA A 67 -26.54 4.58 6.78
C ALA A 67 -27.12 3.38 6.01
N SER A 68 -27.35 3.51 4.71
CA SER A 68 -27.87 2.45 3.85
C SER A 68 -26.82 1.81 2.96
N GLU A 69 -25.56 2.20 3.10
CA GLU A 69 -24.46 1.73 2.26
C GLU A 69 -23.55 0.77 3.02
N THR A 70 -23.08 -0.26 2.34
CA THR A 70 -22.09 -1.18 2.83
C THR A 70 -20.79 -1.00 2.06
N TYR A 71 -19.71 -0.86 2.79
CA TYR A 71 -18.37 -0.71 2.25
C TYR A 71 -17.54 -1.94 2.60
N VAL A 72 -16.77 -2.43 1.66
CA VAL A 72 -15.74 -3.45 1.90
C VAL A 72 -14.39 -2.84 1.57
N MET A 73 -13.52 -2.73 2.56
CA MET A 73 -12.12 -2.37 2.36
C MET A 73 -11.33 -3.65 2.10
N LEU A 74 -10.55 -3.66 1.04
CA LEU A 74 -9.64 -4.74 0.66
C LEU A 74 -8.21 -4.19 0.69
N VAL A 75 -7.30 -4.92 1.34
CA VAL A 75 -5.90 -4.49 1.51
C VAL A 75 -4.98 -5.67 1.23
N ASN A 76 -3.95 -5.44 0.43
CA ASN A 76 -2.83 -6.34 0.29
C ASN A 76 -1.74 -5.95 1.29
N GLU A 77 -1.52 -6.74 2.34
CA GLU A 77 -0.46 -6.49 3.34
C GLU A 77 0.90 -7.07 2.93
N HIS A 78 1.00 -7.72 1.76
CA HIS A 78 2.27 -8.28 1.33
C HIS A 78 3.21 -7.16 0.86
N PRO A 79 4.50 -7.13 1.33
CA PRO A 79 5.42 -6.05 1.01
C PRO A 79 5.96 -6.06 -0.42
N ARG A 80 5.85 -7.19 -1.14
CA ARG A 80 6.49 -7.37 -2.46
C ARG A 80 5.64 -8.08 -3.49
N GLU A 81 4.64 -8.85 -3.07
CA GLU A 81 3.84 -9.66 -3.98
C GLU A 81 2.47 -9.02 -4.23
N ARG A 82 2.04 -9.11 -5.45
CA ARG A 82 0.73 -8.68 -5.90
C ARG A 82 -0.32 -9.73 -5.57
N ILE A 83 -1.52 -9.30 -5.25
CA ILE A 83 -2.71 -10.15 -5.19
C ILE A 83 -3.42 -10.05 -6.53
N ASP A 84 -3.73 -11.21 -7.11
CA ASP A 84 -4.54 -11.36 -8.31
C ASP A 84 -5.46 -12.55 -8.08
N CYS A 85 -6.76 -12.29 -7.87
CA CYS A 85 -7.74 -13.31 -7.53
C CYS A 85 -9.17 -12.80 -7.76
N THR A 86 -10.14 -13.71 -7.71
CA THR A 86 -11.54 -13.34 -7.63
C THR A 86 -12.03 -13.41 -6.18
N VAL A 87 -12.73 -12.38 -5.74
CA VAL A 87 -13.30 -12.31 -4.39
C VAL A 87 -14.81 -12.35 -4.41
N ALA A 88 -15.37 -13.00 -3.40
CA ALA A 88 -16.81 -13.06 -3.14
C ALA A 88 -17.10 -12.75 -1.67
N LEU A 89 -18.34 -12.38 -1.35
CA LEU A 89 -18.78 -12.31 0.02
C LEU A 89 -18.75 -13.72 0.65
N ALA A 90 -18.50 -13.82 1.94
CA ALA A 90 -18.51 -15.11 2.64
C ALA A 90 -19.88 -15.80 2.62
N THR A 91 -20.94 -15.08 2.29
CA THR A 91 -22.28 -15.63 2.00
C THR A 91 -22.34 -16.45 0.71
N GLY A 92 -21.30 -16.37 -0.14
CA GLY A 92 -21.25 -16.98 -1.46
C GLY A 92 -21.78 -16.07 -2.58
N GLU A 93 -22.27 -14.88 -2.24
CA GLU A 93 -22.67 -13.87 -3.21
C GLU A 93 -21.44 -13.20 -3.81
N ARG A 94 -21.51 -12.81 -5.09
CA ARG A 94 -20.43 -12.03 -5.71
C ARG A 94 -20.24 -10.71 -4.98
N LEU A 95 -18.99 -10.32 -4.80
CA LEU A 95 -18.64 -8.99 -4.30
C LEU A 95 -18.67 -8.02 -5.48
N CYS A 96 -19.81 -7.41 -5.73
CA CYS A 96 -20.02 -6.46 -6.83
C CYS A 96 -20.40 -5.08 -6.29
N GLY A 97 -20.02 -4.04 -7.04
CA GLY A 97 -20.32 -2.67 -6.66
C GLY A 97 -19.43 -1.66 -7.35
N THR A 98 -19.14 -0.56 -6.67
CA THR A 98 -18.25 0.49 -7.15
C THR A 98 -16.94 0.47 -6.39
N ARG A 99 -15.81 0.29 -7.09
CA ARG A 99 -14.46 0.39 -6.52
C ARG A 99 -14.04 1.84 -6.43
N LEU A 100 -13.52 2.22 -5.26
CA LEU A 100 -12.95 3.53 -4.97
C LEU A 100 -11.47 3.36 -4.61
N ASP A 101 -10.61 4.12 -5.27
CA ASP A 101 -9.21 4.28 -4.89
C ASP A 101 -9.04 5.66 -4.23
N LEU A 102 -9.13 5.68 -2.92
CA LEU A 102 -9.08 6.91 -2.14
C LEU A 102 -7.68 7.49 -2.02
N LEU A 103 -6.62 6.68 -2.21
CA LEU A 103 -5.24 7.13 -2.14
C LEU A 103 -4.83 7.91 -3.40
N ASN A 104 -5.24 7.42 -4.56
CA ASN A 104 -4.88 8.04 -5.83
C ASN A 104 -5.96 9.01 -6.34
N GLY A 105 -7.16 8.99 -5.74
CA GLY A 105 -8.26 9.87 -6.11
C GLY A 105 -8.75 9.63 -7.54
N THR A 106 -8.66 8.39 -8.01
CA THR A 106 -9.15 8.01 -9.33
C THR A 106 -10.69 8.03 -9.38
N GLU A 107 -11.25 8.16 -10.58
CA GLU A 107 -12.70 8.07 -10.75
C GLU A 107 -13.20 6.68 -10.31
N PRO A 108 -14.39 6.62 -9.68
CA PRO A 108 -15.00 5.36 -9.30
C PRO A 108 -15.22 4.44 -10.49
N VAL A 109 -14.89 3.14 -10.35
CA VAL A 109 -15.06 2.15 -11.41
C VAL A 109 -15.94 1.00 -10.94
N ALA A 110 -16.65 0.36 -11.87
CA ALA A 110 -17.42 -0.84 -11.56
C ALA A 110 -16.49 -1.96 -11.09
N PHE A 111 -16.92 -2.71 -10.07
CA PHE A 111 -16.21 -3.84 -9.51
C PHE A 111 -17.09 -5.09 -9.58
N ASP A 112 -16.59 -6.15 -10.13
CA ASP A 112 -17.32 -7.41 -10.39
C ASP A 112 -16.74 -8.61 -9.62
N GLY A 113 -15.81 -8.36 -8.70
CA GLY A 113 -15.13 -9.38 -7.91
C GLY A 113 -13.73 -9.70 -8.38
N ALA A 114 -13.31 -9.27 -9.58
CA ALA A 114 -11.92 -9.40 -10.00
C ALA A 114 -11.05 -8.42 -9.22
N LEU A 115 -10.13 -8.93 -8.42
CA LEU A 115 -9.30 -8.14 -7.51
C LEU A 115 -7.83 -8.23 -7.93
N GLU A 116 -7.28 -7.07 -8.23
CA GLU A 116 -5.87 -6.89 -8.43
C GLU A 116 -5.39 -5.78 -7.49
N LEU A 117 -4.45 -6.14 -6.60
CA LEU A 117 -3.83 -5.22 -5.64
C LEU A 117 -2.33 -5.39 -5.66
N ALA A 118 -1.61 -4.30 -5.92
CA ALA A 118 -0.17 -4.25 -5.75
C ALA A 118 0.22 -4.39 -4.26
N PRO A 119 1.50 -4.60 -3.92
CA PRO A 119 1.97 -4.61 -2.54
C PRO A 119 1.52 -3.35 -1.78
N PHE A 120 0.97 -3.51 -0.56
CA PHE A 120 0.42 -2.45 0.30
C PHE A 120 -0.74 -1.64 -0.32
N GLU A 121 -1.24 -2.02 -1.47
CA GLU A 121 -2.40 -1.35 -2.08
C GLU A 121 -3.68 -1.69 -1.33
N SER A 122 -4.58 -0.72 -1.28
CA SER A 122 -5.93 -0.87 -0.74
C SER A 122 -6.97 -0.24 -1.65
N CYS A 123 -8.16 -0.80 -1.62
CA CYS A 123 -9.33 -0.18 -2.25
C CYS A 123 -10.57 -0.35 -1.39
N PHE A 124 -11.58 0.48 -1.65
CA PHE A 124 -12.91 0.31 -1.11
C PHE A 124 -13.85 -0.14 -2.21
N VAL A 125 -14.75 -1.04 -1.86
CA VAL A 125 -15.89 -1.40 -2.71
C VAL A 125 -17.16 -1.00 -2.00
N VAL A 126 -17.92 -0.11 -2.61
CA VAL A 126 -19.28 0.23 -2.18
C VAL A 126 -20.20 -0.81 -2.78
N LEU A 127 -20.87 -1.61 -1.94
CA LEU A 127 -21.75 -2.67 -2.40
C LEU A 127 -23.05 -2.09 -2.96
N GLU A 128 -23.45 -2.58 -4.11
CA GLU A 128 -24.75 -2.27 -4.68
C GLU A 128 -25.79 -3.29 -4.17
N ALA A 129 -26.90 -2.79 -3.67
CA ALA A 129 -27.99 -3.64 -3.22
C ALA A 129 -28.67 -4.30 -4.43
N GLY A 130 -28.40 -5.60 -4.64
CA GLY A 130 -29.21 -6.46 -5.52
C GLY A 130 -28.99 -6.33 -7.03
N SER A 131 -27.81 -6.00 -7.53
CA SER A 131 -27.55 -6.08 -8.97
C SER A 131 -27.16 -7.50 -9.39
N GLU A 132 -28.04 -8.20 -10.07
CA GLU A 132 -27.74 -9.48 -10.75
C GLU A 132 -27.01 -9.31 -12.10
N ASP A 133 -26.92 -8.07 -12.60
CA ASP A 133 -26.29 -7.76 -13.89
C ASP A 133 -25.01 -6.94 -13.68
N ALA A 134 -23.88 -7.61 -13.67
CA ALA A 134 -22.58 -6.95 -13.82
C ALA A 134 -22.30 -6.77 -15.32
N PRO A 135 -21.95 -5.55 -15.80
CA PRO A 135 -21.35 -5.40 -17.10
C PRO A 135 -19.96 -6.09 -17.08
N GLY A 136 -19.80 -7.04 -17.97
CA GLY A 136 -18.59 -7.81 -18.09
C GLY A 136 -17.42 -6.99 -18.64
N ASP A 137 -16.25 -7.54 -18.39
CA ASP A 137 -15.05 -7.40 -19.18
C ASP A 137 -14.46 -5.99 -19.33
N GLY A 138 -13.87 -5.51 -18.25
CA GLY A 138 -12.80 -4.52 -18.32
C GLY A 138 -11.48 -5.19 -18.00
N ALA A 139 -10.96 -6.03 -18.90
CA ALA A 139 -9.58 -6.45 -18.84
C ALA A 139 -8.69 -5.20 -18.93
N ILE A 140 -7.96 -4.90 -17.88
CA ILE A 140 -6.90 -3.89 -17.93
C ILE A 140 -5.78 -4.51 -18.76
N ASP A 141 -5.74 -4.14 -20.04
CA ASP A 141 -4.61 -4.47 -20.89
C ASP A 141 -3.37 -3.79 -20.29
N ALA A 142 -2.53 -4.59 -19.66
CA ALA A 142 -1.18 -4.21 -19.26
C ALA A 142 -0.29 -4.22 -20.52
N ASP A 143 -0.56 -3.30 -21.47
CA ASP A 143 0.26 -3.22 -22.69
C ASP A 143 0.90 -1.84 -22.83
N ALA A 144 2.22 -1.90 -23.04
CA ALA A 144 3.12 -0.84 -23.51
C ALA A 144 3.15 0.43 -22.68
N SER A 145 3.66 0.35 -21.46
CA SER A 145 4.15 1.49 -20.73
C SER A 145 5.38 2.06 -21.46
N LEU A 146 5.35 3.36 -21.73
CA LEU A 146 6.57 4.11 -22.00
C LEU A 146 7.23 4.35 -20.63
N ASP A 147 8.00 3.38 -20.13
CA ASP A 147 8.73 3.54 -18.89
C ASP A 147 10.00 4.33 -19.16
N LEU A 148 9.91 5.65 -19.04
CA LEU A 148 11.09 6.51 -19.03
C LEU A 148 11.69 6.52 -17.62
N ARG A 149 12.89 5.98 -17.46
CA ARG A 149 13.63 6.09 -16.20
C ARG A 149 14.24 7.49 -16.09
N ILE A 150 13.98 8.17 -14.97
CA ILE A 150 14.56 9.48 -14.63
C ILE A 150 15.89 9.24 -13.89
N GLU A 151 16.97 9.25 -14.63
CA GLU A 151 18.31 8.92 -14.09
C GLU A 151 19.02 10.12 -13.46
N GLY A 152 18.49 11.32 -13.63
CA GLY A 152 19.10 12.55 -13.14
C GLY A 152 19.81 13.37 -14.22
N PRO A 153 20.70 14.28 -13.86
CA PRO A 153 21.40 14.41 -12.56
C PRO A 153 20.48 14.75 -11.38
N TRP A 154 20.78 14.16 -10.23
CA TRP A 154 20.07 14.41 -8.99
C TRP A 154 20.91 15.29 -8.06
N THR A 155 20.24 16.19 -7.35
CA THR A 155 20.81 16.89 -6.19
C THR A 155 19.93 16.72 -4.99
N VAL A 156 20.49 16.78 -3.78
CA VAL A 156 19.76 16.69 -2.54
C VAL A 156 20.22 17.72 -1.51
N ALA A 157 19.29 18.36 -0.83
CA ALA A 157 19.56 19.26 0.30
C ALA A 157 18.77 18.80 1.53
N LEU A 158 19.38 18.87 2.72
CA LEU A 158 18.75 18.53 3.98
C LEU A 158 18.25 19.79 4.70
N SER A 159 17.01 19.75 5.17
CA SER A 159 16.47 20.61 6.21
C SER A 159 16.33 19.79 7.49
N PRO A 160 17.25 19.92 8.46
CA PRO A 160 17.19 19.13 9.69
C PRO A 160 15.91 19.39 10.50
N ALA A 161 15.43 18.39 11.21
CA ALA A 161 14.30 18.56 12.12
C ALA A 161 14.57 19.69 13.10
N GLY A 162 13.61 20.61 13.28
CA GLY A 162 13.75 21.78 14.13
C GLY A 162 14.43 22.99 13.48
N SER A 163 14.87 22.91 12.21
CA SER A 163 15.51 24.03 11.48
C SER A 163 14.50 25.06 10.93
N ASN A 164 13.20 24.95 11.24
CA ASN A 164 12.13 25.77 10.67
C ASN A 164 12.07 25.78 9.14
N GLY A 165 12.43 24.66 8.49
CA GLY A 165 12.37 24.50 7.05
C GLY A 165 13.54 25.10 6.28
N ALA A 166 14.61 25.52 6.96
CA ALA A 166 15.82 25.99 6.29
C ALA A 166 16.63 24.83 5.73
N PHE A 167 16.84 24.82 4.41
CA PHE A 167 17.67 23.83 3.73
C PHE A 167 19.14 24.25 3.72
N GLY A 168 20.02 23.28 3.89
CA GLY A 168 21.46 23.43 3.70
C GLY A 168 21.84 23.53 2.21
N GLU A 169 23.13 23.45 1.94
CA GLU A 169 23.67 23.42 0.58
C GLU A 169 23.29 22.12 -0.12
N ALA A 170 22.85 22.22 -1.37
CA ALA A 170 22.51 21.06 -2.19
C ALA A 170 23.79 20.30 -2.61
N GLN A 171 23.74 18.97 -2.52
CA GLN A 171 24.83 18.07 -2.89
C GLN A 171 24.41 17.24 -4.11
N GLU A 172 25.35 17.03 -5.02
CA GLU A 172 25.13 16.16 -6.18
C GLU A 172 25.15 14.68 -5.76
N LEU A 173 24.24 13.90 -6.34
CA LEU A 173 24.18 12.45 -6.16
C LEU A 173 24.54 11.76 -7.47
N GLU A 174 25.51 10.83 -7.42
CA GLU A 174 25.83 9.97 -8.55
C GLU A 174 24.66 9.02 -8.88
N HIS A 175 23.94 8.58 -7.85
CA HIS A 175 22.76 7.72 -7.94
C HIS A 175 21.89 7.86 -6.69
N LEU A 176 20.64 7.48 -6.80
CA LEU A 176 19.72 7.42 -5.66
C LEU A 176 20.16 6.30 -4.70
N CYS A 177 20.22 6.59 -3.41
CA CYS A 177 20.73 5.69 -2.38
C CYS A 177 20.16 6.03 -1.02
N ASP A 178 20.49 5.20 -0.02
CA ASP A 178 20.24 5.50 1.38
C ASP A 178 21.11 6.69 1.83
N LEU A 179 20.47 7.83 2.06
CA LEU A 179 21.17 9.06 2.44
C LEU A 179 21.82 9.01 3.83
N THR A 180 21.32 8.17 4.71
CA THR A 180 21.82 8.07 6.08
C THR A 180 22.98 7.09 6.21
N ALA A 181 23.25 6.28 5.19
CA ALA A 181 24.39 5.39 5.20
C ALA A 181 25.73 6.16 5.17
N ASP A 182 25.84 7.19 4.34
CA ASP A 182 27.09 7.92 4.12
C ASP A 182 26.95 9.45 4.20
N LEU A 183 25.97 10.03 3.51
CA LEU A 183 25.92 11.47 3.25
C LEU A 183 25.37 12.28 4.43
N PHE A 184 24.31 11.79 5.06
CA PHE A 184 23.59 12.45 6.16
C PHE A 184 23.42 11.53 7.37
N THR A 185 24.49 10.86 7.77
CA THR A 185 24.46 9.90 8.89
C THR A 185 23.96 10.55 10.17
N GLY A 186 23.05 9.85 10.87
CA GLY A 186 22.51 10.30 12.16
C GLY A 186 21.62 11.54 12.06
N THR A 187 21.02 11.80 10.90
CA THR A 187 20.15 12.97 10.71
C THR A 187 18.71 12.56 10.45
N CYS A 188 17.78 13.40 10.88
CA CYS A 188 16.39 13.35 10.50
C CYS A 188 15.89 14.73 10.06
N GLY A 189 14.91 14.74 9.17
CA GLY A 189 14.34 15.96 8.64
C GLY A 189 13.73 15.78 7.26
N THR A 190 13.78 16.85 6.47
CA THR A 190 13.29 16.84 5.08
C THR A 190 14.47 16.86 4.12
N TYR A 191 14.53 15.86 3.26
CA TYR A 191 15.48 15.77 2.15
C TYR A 191 14.79 16.27 0.89
N ARG A 192 15.26 17.37 0.32
CA ARG A 192 14.75 17.92 -0.94
C ARG A 192 15.62 17.49 -2.09
N TYR A 193 15.04 16.68 -2.97
CA TYR A 193 15.66 16.25 -4.21
C TYR A 193 15.24 17.16 -5.36
N HIS A 194 16.18 17.39 -6.28
CA HIS A 194 15.90 18.00 -7.58
C HIS A 194 16.47 17.14 -8.70
N ALA A 195 15.71 17.00 -9.77
CA ALA A 195 16.17 16.41 -11.01
C ALA A 195 15.48 17.09 -12.19
N SER A 196 16.09 16.98 -13.37
CA SER A 196 15.48 17.34 -14.64
C SER A 196 15.46 16.14 -15.57
N PHE A 197 14.46 16.08 -16.42
CA PHE A 197 14.36 15.06 -17.47
C PHE A 197 13.75 15.66 -18.74
N GLU A 198 13.90 14.98 -19.86
CA GLU A 198 13.41 15.46 -21.14
C GLU A 198 12.49 14.42 -21.78
N LEU A 199 11.32 14.88 -22.20
CA LEU A 199 10.35 14.07 -22.95
C LEU A 199 10.51 14.33 -24.45
N ALA A 200 10.73 13.25 -25.21
CA ALA A 200 10.83 13.33 -26.66
C ALA A 200 9.48 13.63 -27.34
N ASN A 201 8.37 13.26 -26.73
CA ASN A 201 7.01 13.41 -27.24
C ASN A 201 6.05 13.75 -26.10
N ASP A 202 4.90 14.33 -26.46
CA ASP A 202 3.82 14.56 -25.50
C ASP A 202 3.36 13.23 -24.87
N CYS A 203 3.11 13.26 -23.58
CA CYS A 203 2.60 12.13 -22.81
C CYS A 203 1.25 12.50 -22.19
N ALA A 204 0.18 11.90 -22.67
CA ALA A 204 -1.12 11.98 -22.00
C ALA A 204 -1.13 10.99 -20.82
N ASP A 205 -1.82 11.35 -19.74
CA ASP A 205 -2.03 10.47 -18.58
C ASP A 205 -0.72 9.96 -17.96
N ALA A 206 0.25 10.85 -17.78
CA ALA A 206 1.55 10.54 -17.18
C ALA A 206 1.42 10.27 -15.68
N THR A 207 2.14 9.26 -15.22
CA THR A 207 2.31 8.95 -13.78
C THR A 207 3.79 8.89 -13.46
N ILE A 208 4.21 9.59 -12.41
CA ILE A 208 5.55 9.49 -11.87
C ILE A 208 5.52 8.50 -10.70
N ASP A 209 6.33 7.45 -10.80
CA ASP A 209 6.56 6.47 -9.74
C ASP A 209 7.96 6.69 -9.17
N LEU A 210 8.06 6.99 -7.87
CA LEU A 210 9.34 7.21 -7.21
C LEU A 210 10.04 5.92 -6.78
N GLY A 211 9.38 4.76 -6.97
CA GLY A 211 9.89 3.47 -6.51
C GLY A 211 9.94 3.37 -4.99
N ASP A 212 11.05 2.87 -4.46
CA ASP A 212 11.24 2.73 -3.02
C ASP A 212 11.61 4.06 -2.39
N VAL A 213 10.79 4.51 -1.44
CA VAL A 213 11.00 5.78 -0.69
C VAL A 213 10.79 5.53 0.80
N TYR A 214 11.54 6.23 1.64
CA TYR A 214 11.53 6.15 3.10
C TYR A 214 11.56 7.54 3.72
N GLU A 215 10.44 8.09 4.29
CA GLU A 215 9.11 7.48 4.50
C GLU A 215 8.04 8.19 3.66
N THR A 216 7.82 9.49 3.87
CA THR A 216 6.80 10.26 3.17
C THR A 216 7.40 11.06 2.02
N ALA A 217 6.68 11.15 0.91
CA ALA A 217 7.13 11.94 -0.24
C ALA A 217 6.08 12.95 -0.67
N THR A 218 6.53 14.19 -0.88
CA THR A 218 5.75 15.24 -1.56
C THR A 218 6.40 15.56 -2.88
N LEU A 219 5.65 15.47 -3.97
CA LEU A 219 6.18 15.67 -5.31
C LEU A 219 5.65 16.96 -5.95
N THR A 220 6.55 17.70 -6.55
CA THR A 220 6.28 18.90 -7.35
C THR A 220 6.91 18.71 -8.73
N LEU A 221 6.13 18.92 -9.77
CA LEU A 221 6.56 18.86 -11.17
C LEU A 221 6.31 20.22 -11.83
N ASP A 222 7.33 20.81 -12.42
CA ASP A 222 7.29 22.13 -13.07
C ASP A 222 6.67 23.22 -12.18
N GLY A 223 6.97 23.17 -10.88
CA GLY A 223 6.43 24.10 -9.88
C GLY A 223 4.99 23.79 -9.43
N ARG A 224 4.31 22.78 -10.00
CA ARG A 224 2.98 22.33 -9.59
C ARG A 224 3.08 21.16 -8.60
N SER A 225 2.49 21.29 -7.42
CA SER A 225 2.41 20.18 -6.47
C SER A 225 1.48 19.09 -7.00
N LEU A 226 1.95 17.85 -6.99
CA LEU A 226 1.17 16.64 -7.32
C LEU A 226 0.66 15.93 -6.06
N GLY A 227 0.95 16.48 -4.88
CA GLY A 227 0.46 15.97 -3.60
C GLY A 227 1.53 15.24 -2.78
N THR A 228 1.07 14.56 -1.72
CA THR A 228 1.91 13.85 -0.76
C THR A 228 1.46 12.39 -0.67
N ARG A 229 2.43 11.49 -0.54
CA ARG A 229 2.22 10.08 -0.23
C ARG A 229 2.87 9.76 1.11
N LEU A 230 2.12 9.09 1.99
CA LEU A 230 2.57 8.75 3.34
C LEU A 230 3.11 7.31 3.44
N CYS A 231 2.86 6.51 2.43
CA CYS A 231 3.24 5.10 2.36
C CYS A 231 3.30 4.64 0.89
N PRO A 232 3.90 3.49 0.57
CA PRO A 232 3.85 2.91 -0.76
C PRO A 232 2.40 2.76 -1.26
N HIS A 233 2.08 2.94 -2.58
CA HIS A 233 3.06 3.25 -3.63
C HIS A 233 3.20 4.76 -3.80
N TYR A 234 4.44 5.19 -4.05
CA TYR A 234 4.77 6.60 -4.25
C TYR A 234 4.54 7.01 -5.71
N ARG A 235 3.27 6.87 -6.16
CA ARG A 235 2.82 7.20 -7.50
C ARG A 235 2.04 8.50 -7.51
N PHE A 236 2.33 9.35 -8.49
CA PHE A 236 1.75 10.67 -8.62
C PHE A 236 1.24 10.87 -10.05
N ALA A 237 -0.06 11.09 -10.20
CA ALA A 237 -0.63 11.45 -11.49
C ALA A 237 -0.14 12.85 -11.90
N ALA A 238 0.47 12.94 -13.07
CA ALA A 238 1.01 14.19 -13.61
C ALA A 238 0.12 14.78 -14.71
N ASP A 239 -0.96 14.13 -15.06
CA ASP A 239 -1.86 14.45 -16.16
C ASP A 239 -1.12 14.45 -17.53
N ALA A 240 -1.45 15.37 -18.43
CA ALA A 240 -0.75 15.49 -19.70
C ALA A 240 0.53 16.32 -19.55
N LEU A 241 1.65 15.77 -20.02
CA LEU A 241 2.93 16.45 -20.12
C LEU A 241 3.30 16.69 -21.60
N SER A 242 3.78 17.90 -21.90
CA SER A 242 4.25 18.22 -23.24
C SER A 242 5.67 17.65 -23.49
N ALA A 243 6.06 17.51 -24.73
CA ALA A 243 7.46 17.25 -25.08
C ALA A 243 8.34 18.43 -24.60
N GLY A 244 9.56 18.11 -24.14
CA GLY A 244 10.54 19.10 -23.67
C GLY A 244 11.09 18.79 -22.30
N ALA A 245 11.77 19.77 -21.72
CA ALA A 245 12.41 19.65 -20.40
C ALA A 245 11.40 19.87 -19.27
N HIS A 246 11.50 19.02 -18.25
CA HIS A 246 10.71 19.06 -17.04
C HIS A 246 11.59 19.08 -15.80
N GLU A 247 11.11 19.75 -14.75
CA GLU A 247 11.81 19.85 -13.47
C GLU A 247 11.02 19.12 -12.37
N LEU A 248 11.71 18.22 -11.68
CA LEU A 248 11.17 17.44 -10.58
C LEU A 248 11.76 17.88 -9.26
N THR A 249 10.90 18.17 -8.29
CA THR A 249 11.28 18.40 -6.88
C THR A 249 10.54 17.40 -6.02
N VAL A 250 11.28 16.67 -5.17
CA VAL A 250 10.69 15.71 -4.22
C VAL A 250 11.19 16.02 -2.81
N ASP A 251 10.26 16.29 -1.90
CA ASP A 251 10.54 16.41 -0.49
C ASP A 251 10.25 15.07 0.20
N VAL A 252 11.27 14.45 0.76
CA VAL A 252 11.15 13.20 1.53
C VAL A 252 11.42 13.49 2.99
N ILE A 253 10.53 13.02 3.87
CA ILE A 253 10.70 13.12 5.32
C ILE A 253 10.97 11.73 5.88
N ASN A 254 12.07 11.57 6.59
CA ASN A 254 12.41 10.35 7.30
C ASN A 254 11.97 10.39 8.77
N THR A 255 12.20 9.31 9.49
CA THR A 255 11.82 9.16 10.91
C THR A 255 12.90 9.67 11.87
N LEU A 256 12.51 9.92 13.13
CA LEU A 256 13.41 10.40 14.18
C LEU A 256 14.41 9.34 14.67
N ASP A 257 14.18 8.07 14.43
CA ASP A 257 15.03 6.96 14.86
C ASP A 257 16.44 7.01 14.27
N HIS A 258 16.63 7.70 13.13
CA HIS A 258 17.95 7.98 12.58
C HIS A 258 18.79 8.93 13.44
N ALA A 259 18.14 9.85 14.16
CA ALA A 259 18.81 10.87 14.98
C ALA A 259 18.79 10.57 16.47
N ILE A 260 17.80 9.80 16.94
CA ILE A 260 17.57 9.49 18.35
C ILE A 260 17.52 7.98 18.51
N PRO A 261 18.68 7.31 18.67
CA PRO A 261 18.68 5.87 18.91
C PRO A 261 18.03 5.57 20.26
N ASP A 262 17.09 4.66 20.27
CA ASP A 262 16.45 4.15 21.45
C ASP A 262 16.75 2.65 21.66
N ILE A 263 16.17 2.04 22.71
CA ILE A 263 16.40 0.63 23.02
C ILE A 263 15.82 -0.30 21.94
N PHE A 264 14.80 0.13 21.21
CA PHE A 264 14.17 -0.66 20.15
C PHE A 264 15.01 -0.61 18.87
N ALA A 265 15.60 0.53 18.55
CA ALA A 265 16.53 0.70 17.42
C ALA A 265 17.81 -0.16 17.57
N LEU A 266 18.12 -0.64 18.78
CA LEU A 266 19.24 -1.57 19.01
C LEU A 266 18.90 -3.02 18.61
N THR A 267 17.65 -3.36 18.47
CA THR A 267 17.17 -4.73 18.19
C THR A 267 16.66 -4.92 16.77
N GLU A 268 16.24 -3.86 16.11
CA GLU A 268 15.75 -3.86 14.73
C GLU A 268 16.56 -2.92 13.86
N PRO A 269 16.90 -3.32 12.63
CA PRO A 269 17.57 -2.42 11.69
C PRO A 269 16.71 -1.19 11.41
N VAL A 270 17.29 -0.01 11.51
CA VAL A 270 16.63 1.23 11.08
C VAL A 270 16.47 1.19 9.56
N ALA A 271 15.28 1.57 9.07
CA ALA A 271 15.00 1.61 7.66
C ALA A 271 15.92 2.59 6.92
N PRO A 272 16.19 2.44 5.62
CA PRO A 272 16.92 3.43 4.84
C PRO A 272 16.24 4.81 4.87
N SER A 273 16.90 5.84 4.37
CA SER A 273 16.32 7.18 4.23
C SER A 273 16.44 7.73 2.82
N GLY A 274 15.38 8.37 2.35
CA GLY A 274 15.37 9.04 1.06
C GLY A 274 14.74 8.21 -0.05
N ILE A 275 15.08 8.54 -1.29
CA ILE A 275 14.62 7.84 -2.50
C ILE A 275 15.69 6.82 -2.90
N LEU A 276 15.33 5.54 -2.92
CA LEU A 276 16.19 4.48 -3.44
C LEU A 276 15.86 4.17 -4.91
N GLY A 277 14.68 4.56 -5.36
CA GLY A 277 14.22 4.41 -6.74
C GLY A 277 13.89 2.98 -7.14
N PRO A 278 13.85 2.68 -8.43
CA PRO A 278 14.04 3.61 -9.55
C PRO A 278 12.90 4.62 -9.68
N VAL A 279 13.22 5.84 -10.10
CA VAL A 279 12.21 6.84 -10.45
C VAL A 279 11.85 6.69 -11.93
N THR A 280 10.57 6.50 -12.21
CA THR A 280 10.09 6.26 -13.58
C THR A 280 8.88 7.13 -13.91
N LEU A 281 8.76 7.48 -15.16
CA LEU A 281 7.57 8.08 -15.74
C LEU A 281 6.89 7.01 -16.59
N CYS A 282 5.68 6.65 -16.19
CA CYS A 282 4.86 5.64 -16.86
C CYS A 282 3.67 6.32 -17.56
N ARG A 283 3.20 5.75 -18.66
CA ARG A 283 1.92 6.14 -19.23
C ARG A 283 0.83 5.26 -18.61
N GLN A 284 -0.13 5.86 -17.92
CA GLN A 284 -1.35 5.14 -17.55
C GLN A 284 -2.25 5.02 -18.78
N ASN A 285 -2.53 3.80 -19.21
CA ASN A 285 -3.69 3.54 -20.04
C ASN A 285 -4.90 3.45 -19.11
N LEU A 286 -5.57 4.58 -18.84
CA LEU A 286 -6.89 4.53 -18.24
C LEU A 286 -7.86 4.00 -19.30
N PRO A 287 -8.72 3.02 -19.00
CA PRO A 287 -9.81 2.65 -19.87
C PRO A 287 -10.72 3.88 -20.05
N LYS A 288 -11.01 4.20 -21.29
CA LYS A 288 -11.96 5.27 -21.65
C LYS A 288 -13.38 4.89 -21.28
#